data_45a212595c21c94bc2bce379bd66f1fa
#
_entry.id   45a212595c21c94bc2bce379bd66f1fa
#
_cell.length_a   1.000
_cell.length_b   1.000
_cell.length_c   1.000
_cell.angle_alpha   90.00
_cell.angle_beta   90.00
_cell.angle_gamma   90.00
#
_symmetry.space_group_name_H-M   'P 1'
#
loop_
_entity.id
_entity.type
_entity.pdbx_description
1 polymer ?
#
loop_
_entity_poly.entity_id
_entity_poly.type
_entity_poly.pdbx_seq_one_letter_code
_entity_poly.pdbx_strand_id
1 'polypeptide(L)'
;DLYDVINLFRNEEARPTCAVMIDVLKQKCEHKGIDLPTLVALEPHRETLAGSWSNMLKHQLPSLPPWESFWEGLPAFFDWLAGGQAPVVPAAYVGGQGETVLRERVLRLPIAPARQAHVEVIRFAAANRLLVELDYGDVEGQRTTRIVEPYSLRRTQAGDIILHTHDVGKNDHRGLRLDRIEGARVTNRSFTPRHQIELTPTGPVAVAP
;
A
#
# COMPACT_ATOMS: atom_id res chain seq x y z
N ASP A 1 3.01 -11.62 12.01
CA ASP A 1 1.54 -11.65 12.12
C ASP A 1 0.88 -11.63 10.73
N LEU A 2 -0.46 -11.72 10.67
CA LEU A 2 -1.19 -11.74 9.39
C LEU A 2 -0.94 -10.46 8.56
N TYR A 3 -0.86 -9.31 9.21
CA TYR A 3 -0.60 -8.03 8.57
C TYR A 3 0.75 -8.07 7.81
N ASP A 4 1.80 -8.51 8.47
CA ASP A 4 3.14 -8.57 7.89
C ASP A 4 3.21 -9.59 6.76
N VAL A 5 2.63 -10.78 6.96
CA VAL A 5 2.63 -11.85 5.95
C VAL A 5 1.98 -11.41 4.66
N ILE A 6 0.80 -10.82 4.73
CA ILE A 6 0.07 -10.39 3.53
C ILE A 6 0.72 -9.17 2.87
N ASN A 7 1.26 -8.22 3.65
CA ASN A 7 1.99 -7.09 3.07
C ASN A 7 3.28 -7.52 2.39
N LEU A 8 4.05 -8.44 3.00
CA LEU A 8 5.24 -9.00 2.38
C LEU A 8 4.90 -9.77 1.08
N PHE A 9 3.84 -10.55 1.12
CA PHE A 9 3.36 -11.29 -0.05
C PHE A 9 2.90 -10.38 -1.19
N ARG A 10 2.25 -9.25 -0.89
CA ARG A 10 1.79 -8.26 -1.87
C ARG A 10 2.92 -7.43 -2.46
N ASN A 11 4.04 -7.29 -1.75
CA ASN A 11 5.16 -6.46 -2.18
C ASN A 11 6.11 -7.29 -3.06
N GLU A 12 6.07 -7.07 -4.37
CA GLU A 12 6.87 -7.80 -5.35
C GLU A 12 8.38 -7.67 -5.09
N GLU A 13 8.86 -6.48 -4.75
CA GLU A 13 10.29 -6.21 -4.52
C GLU A 13 10.81 -6.85 -3.23
N ALA A 14 9.96 -6.99 -2.21
CA ALA A 14 10.34 -7.54 -0.91
C ALA A 14 9.96 -9.02 -0.74
N ARG A 15 9.10 -9.56 -1.60
CA ARG A 15 8.64 -10.94 -1.52
C ARG A 15 9.78 -11.90 -1.82
N PRO A 16 10.15 -12.81 -0.89
CA PRO A 16 11.14 -13.85 -1.15
C PRO A 16 10.61 -14.83 -2.18
N THR A 17 11.47 -15.70 -2.70
CA THR A 17 11.02 -16.83 -3.51
C THR A 17 10.20 -17.81 -2.64
N CYS A 18 9.25 -18.52 -3.26
CA CYS A 18 8.47 -19.53 -2.56
C CYS A 18 9.38 -20.57 -1.88
N ALA A 19 10.44 -21.04 -2.55
CA ALA A 19 11.37 -22.00 -2.00
C ALA A 19 12.05 -21.52 -0.71
N VAL A 20 12.48 -20.26 -0.66
CA VAL A 20 13.07 -19.66 0.55
C VAL A 20 12.03 -19.53 1.66
N MET A 21 10.81 -19.10 1.33
CA MET A 21 9.75 -18.92 2.33
C MET A 21 9.35 -20.25 2.97
N ILE A 22 9.15 -21.31 2.17
CA ILE A 22 8.73 -22.62 2.67
C ILE A 22 9.83 -23.25 3.52
N ASP A 23 11.10 -23.09 3.14
CA ASP A 23 12.23 -23.60 3.90
C ASP A 23 12.33 -22.94 5.27
N VAL A 24 12.24 -21.61 5.32
CA VAL A 24 12.23 -20.88 6.60
C VAL A 24 11.04 -21.26 7.47
N LEU A 25 9.85 -21.44 6.88
CA LEU A 25 8.67 -21.88 7.62
C LEU A 25 8.85 -23.27 8.20
N LYS A 26 9.37 -24.23 7.43
CA LYS A 26 9.67 -25.59 7.92
C LYS A 26 10.60 -25.56 9.13
N GLN A 27 11.73 -24.88 9.02
CA GLN A 27 12.70 -24.74 10.11
C GLN A 27 12.06 -24.13 11.36
N LYS A 28 11.22 -23.09 11.20
CA LYS A 28 10.52 -22.44 12.33
C LYS A 28 9.48 -23.35 12.98
N CYS A 29 8.73 -24.10 12.20
CA CYS A 29 7.73 -25.05 12.68
C CYS A 29 8.39 -26.23 13.39
N GLU A 30 9.47 -26.80 12.82
CA GLU A 30 10.27 -27.85 13.47
C GLU A 30 10.84 -27.39 14.82
N HIS A 31 11.41 -26.18 14.86
CA HIS A 31 11.94 -25.60 16.10
C HIS A 31 10.87 -25.44 17.19
N LYS A 32 9.62 -25.13 16.80
CA LYS A 32 8.49 -24.95 17.72
C LYS A 32 7.71 -26.22 17.96
N GLY A 33 8.01 -27.33 17.29
CA GLY A 33 7.26 -28.60 17.41
C GLY A 33 5.80 -28.46 16.93
N ILE A 34 5.54 -27.67 15.88
CA ILE A 34 4.21 -27.48 15.31
C ILE A 34 4.22 -27.87 13.84
N ASP A 35 3.08 -28.30 13.32
CA ASP A 35 2.90 -28.60 11.91
C ASP A 35 2.95 -27.31 11.05
N LEU A 36 3.27 -27.48 9.77
CA LEU A 36 3.17 -26.38 8.81
C LEU A 36 1.72 -25.87 8.73
N PRO A 37 1.50 -24.57 8.88
CA PRO A 37 0.17 -24.02 8.84
C PRO A 37 -0.46 -24.20 7.46
N THR A 38 -1.74 -24.50 7.44
CA THR A 38 -2.57 -24.55 6.23
C THR A 38 -3.74 -23.61 6.40
N LEU A 39 -4.37 -23.21 5.27
CA LEU A 39 -5.57 -22.36 5.31
C LEU A 39 -6.68 -23.03 6.13
N VAL A 40 -6.88 -24.34 5.95
CA VAL A 40 -7.89 -25.12 6.69
C VAL A 40 -7.63 -25.13 8.20
N ALA A 41 -6.37 -25.22 8.60
CA ALA A 41 -5.98 -25.17 10.02
C ALA A 41 -6.17 -23.78 10.66
N LEU A 42 -6.19 -22.73 9.85
CA LEU A 42 -6.41 -21.35 10.35
C LEU A 42 -7.89 -20.98 10.46
N GLU A 43 -8.78 -21.62 9.70
CA GLU A 43 -10.21 -21.26 9.66
C GLU A 43 -10.90 -21.28 11.03
N PRO A 44 -10.68 -22.27 11.91
CA PRO A 44 -11.26 -22.28 13.27
C PRO A 44 -10.82 -21.09 14.14
N HIS A 45 -9.71 -20.44 13.80
CA HIS A 45 -9.15 -19.30 14.54
C HIS A 45 -9.57 -17.94 13.98
N ARG A 46 -10.36 -17.91 12.91
CA ARG A 46 -10.74 -16.68 12.19
C ARG A 46 -11.34 -15.61 13.09
N GLU A 47 -12.33 -15.97 13.90
CA GLU A 47 -13.02 -15.03 14.79
C GLU A 47 -12.08 -14.50 15.88
N THR A 48 -11.23 -15.35 16.46
CA THR A 48 -10.26 -14.96 17.46
C THR A 48 -9.22 -14.01 16.88
N LEU A 49 -8.72 -14.27 15.68
CA LEU A 49 -7.76 -13.42 14.99
C LEU A 49 -8.39 -12.08 14.61
N ALA A 50 -9.63 -12.07 14.10
CA ALA A 50 -10.37 -10.86 13.82
C ALA A 50 -10.58 -9.99 15.07
N GLY A 51 -10.99 -10.60 16.18
CA GLY A 51 -11.17 -9.93 17.47
C GLY A 51 -9.88 -9.32 18.03
N SER A 52 -8.72 -9.92 17.75
CA SER A 52 -7.42 -9.42 18.18
C SER A 52 -6.82 -8.34 17.27
N TRP A 53 -7.31 -8.20 16.05
CA TRP A 53 -6.75 -7.35 15.00
C TRP A 53 -6.52 -5.90 15.42
N SER A 54 -7.55 -5.27 15.98
CA SER A 54 -7.44 -3.90 16.47
C SER A 54 -6.43 -3.75 17.60
N ASN A 55 -6.44 -4.69 18.56
CA ASN A 55 -5.54 -4.63 19.72
C ASN A 55 -4.07 -4.80 19.34
N MET A 56 -3.79 -5.59 18.30
CA MET A 56 -2.42 -5.82 17.81
C MET A 56 -1.88 -4.61 17.05
N LEU A 57 -2.70 -3.94 16.23
CA LEU A 57 -2.22 -3.01 15.22
C LEU A 57 -2.50 -1.53 15.50
N LYS A 58 -3.53 -1.19 16.28
CA LYS A 58 -3.95 0.21 16.50
C LYS A 58 -2.86 1.12 17.07
N HIS A 59 -1.86 0.54 17.76
CA HIS A 59 -0.75 1.29 18.35
C HIS A 59 0.45 1.44 17.41
N GLN A 60 0.45 0.72 16.29
CA GLN A 60 1.57 0.65 15.36
C GLN A 60 1.28 1.35 14.03
N LEU A 61 -0.01 1.48 13.69
CA LEU A 61 -0.44 1.99 12.39
C LEU A 61 -1.19 3.32 12.52
N PRO A 62 -1.01 4.25 11.58
CA PRO A 62 -1.73 5.53 11.55
C PRO A 62 -3.24 5.36 11.30
N SER A 63 -3.65 4.25 10.73
CA SER A 63 -5.04 3.85 10.50
C SER A 63 -5.12 2.32 10.51
N LEU A 64 -6.23 1.76 10.99
CA LEU A 64 -6.42 0.32 11.02
C LEU A 64 -7.02 -0.15 9.69
N PRO A 65 -6.29 -0.97 8.88
CA PRO A 65 -6.85 -1.55 7.66
C PRO A 65 -7.97 -2.54 7.97
N PRO A 66 -8.96 -2.71 7.07
CA PRO A 66 -10.01 -3.71 7.24
C PRO A 66 -9.43 -5.12 7.36
N TRP A 67 -9.82 -5.85 8.39
CA TRP A 67 -9.42 -7.24 8.62
C TRP A 67 -9.69 -8.13 7.40
N GLU A 68 -10.87 -7.99 6.83
CA GLU A 68 -11.35 -8.79 5.72
C GLU A 68 -10.39 -8.75 4.53
N SER A 69 -9.84 -7.59 4.22
CA SER A 69 -8.91 -7.43 3.08
C SER A 69 -7.59 -8.20 3.26
N PHE A 70 -7.23 -8.52 4.50
CA PHE A 70 -6.03 -9.32 4.82
C PHE A 70 -6.37 -10.81 4.87
N TRP A 71 -7.50 -11.17 5.46
CA TRP A 71 -7.94 -12.55 5.51
C TRP A 71 -8.21 -13.11 4.11
N GLU A 72 -8.88 -12.35 3.25
CA GLU A 72 -9.12 -12.69 1.85
C GLU A 72 -7.85 -12.84 1.00
N GLY A 73 -6.72 -12.35 1.48
CA GLY A 73 -5.41 -12.55 0.86
C GLY A 73 -4.77 -13.92 1.14
N LEU A 74 -5.23 -14.63 2.17
CA LEU A 74 -4.63 -15.91 2.59
C LEU A 74 -4.74 -17.03 1.55
N PRO A 75 -5.87 -17.25 0.87
CA PRO A 75 -5.95 -18.29 -0.15
C PRO A 75 -4.86 -18.16 -1.22
N ALA A 76 -4.67 -16.95 -1.76
CA ALA A 76 -3.63 -16.70 -2.76
C ALA A 76 -2.21 -16.85 -2.20
N PHE A 77 -1.99 -16.48 -0.93
CA PHE A 77 -0.71 -16.70 -0.25
C PHE A 77 -0.39 -18.19 -0.11
N PHE A 78 -1.36 -19.01 0.36
CA PHE A 78 -1.15 -20.45 0.54
C PHE A 78 -1.03 -21.19 -0.79
N ASP A 79 -1.76 -20.77 -1.83
CA ASP A 79 -1.59 -21.30 -3.18
C ASP A 79 -0.17 -21.05 -3.70
N TRP A 80 0.32 -19.82 -3.61
CA TRP A 80 1.69 -19.48 -3.94
C TRP A 80 2.70 -20.27 -3.12
N LEU A 81 2.49 -20.42 -1.81
CA LEU A 81 3.37 -21.17 -0.93
C LEU A 81 3.43 -22.67 -1.29
N ALA A 82 2.35 -23.23 -1.84
CA ALA A 82 2.28 -24.59 -2.38
C ALA A 82 2.94 -24.76 -3.76
N GLY A 83 3.56 -23.71 -4.30
CA GLY A 83 4.20 -23.70 -5.61
C GLY A 83 3.34 -23.17 -6.75
N GLY A 84 2.18 -22.59 -6.41
CA GLY A 84 1.34 -21.85 -7.36
C GLY A 84 1.98 -20.54 -7.83
N GLN A 85 1.28 -19.85 -8.72
CA GLN A 85 1.78 -18.59 -9.27
C GLN A 85 1.66 -17.45 -8.24
N ALA A 86 2.68 -16.60 -8.21
CA ALA A 86 2.59 -15.32 -7.50
C ALA A 86 1.47 -14.45 -8.10
N PRO A 87 0.85 -13.58 -7.29
CA PRO A 87 -0.15 -12.66 -7.80
C PRO A 87 0.38 -11.87 -9.00
N VAL A 88 -0.44 -11.77 -10.02
CA VAL A 88 -0.11 -10.92 -11.19
C VAL A 88 -0.08 -9.48 -10.73
N VAL A 89 1.06 -8.83 -10.92
CA VAL A 89 1.19 -7.40 -10.69
C VAL A 89 0.67 -6.68 -11.93
N PRO A 90 -0.32 -5.80 -11.79
CA PRO A 90 -0.79 -5.02 -12.92
C PRO A 90 0.35 -4.18 -13.53
N ALA A 91 0.27 -3.89 -14.82
CA ALA A 91 1.23 -2.99 -15.45
C ALA A 91 1.25 -1.62 -14.77
N ALA A 92 2.44 -1.01 -14.71
CA ALA A 92 2.56 0.38 -14.24
C ALA A 92 1.72 1.32 -15.11
N TYR A 93 1.20 2.36 -14.50
CA TYR A 93 0.55 3.41 -15.28
C TYR A 93 1.56 4.06 -16.23
N VAL A 94 1.19 4.21 -17.49
CA VAL A 94 2.00 4.92 -18.48
C VAL A 94 1.83 6.42 -18.22
N GLY A 95 2.79 7.04 -17.56
CA GLY A 95 2.79 8.49 -17.27
C GLY A 95 3.10 9.36 -18.47
N GLY A 96 3.15 10.67 -18.27
CA GLY A 96 3.59 11.64 -19.25
C GLY A 96 5.04 11.43 -19.68
N GLN A 97 5.40 11.90 -20.87
CA GLN A 97 6.79 11.87 -21.34
C GLN A 97 7.71 12.64 -20.38
N GLY A 98 8.83 12.01 -20.01
CA GLY A 98 9.85 12.64 -19.15
C GLY A 98 9.52 12.66 -17.66
N GLU A 99 8.51 11.97 -17.22
CA GLU A 99 8.25 11.75 -15.79
C GLU A 99 9.17 10.66 -15.22
N THR A 100 9.73 10.93 -14.04
CA THR A 100 10.56 9.96 -13.28
C THR A 100 9.82 9.51 -12.03
N VAL A 101 9.69 8.20 -11.84
CA VAL A 101 9.07 7.60 -10.64
C VAL A 101 9.98 7.84 -9.43
N LEU A 102 9.39 8.30 -8.34
CA LEU A 102 10.07 8.50 -7.06
C LEU A 102 9.91 7.25 -6.20
N ARG A 103 10.99 6.46 -6.12
CA ARG A 103 11.03 5.17 -5.40
C ARG A 103 11.98 5.17 -4.20
N GLU A 104 12.53 6.33 -3.85
CA GLU A 104 13.47 6.44 -2.75
C GLU A 104 12.80 6.09 -1.42
N ARG A 105 13.51 5.35 -0.59
CA ARG A 105 13.03 5.02 0.76
C ARG A 105 12.80 6.27 1.60
N VAL A 106 13.72 7.23 1.49
CA VAL A 106 13.58 8.56 2.08
C VAL A 106 13.22 9.54 0.97
N LEU A 107 11.95 9.94 0.89
CA LEU A 107 11.50 10.90 -0.11
C LEU A 107 11.94 12.31 0.29
N ARG A 108 12.71 12.96 -0.57
CA ARG A 108 13.09 14.38 -0.44
C ARG A 108 12.28 15.19 -1.44
N LEU A 109 11.27 15.89 -0.95
CA LEU A 109 10.30 16.60 -1.77
C LEU A 109 10.34 18.11 -1.48
N PRO A 110 10.20 18.98 -2.49
CA PRO A 110 10.14 20.42 -2.31
C PRO A 110 8.73 20.85 -1.84
N ILE A 111 8.33 20.34 -0.67
CA ILE A 111 7.02 20.62 -0.08
C ILE A 111 7.18 21.17 1.33
N ALA A 112 6.24 22.00 1.76
CA ALA A 112 6.22 22.53 3.12
C ALA A 112 6.11 21.40 4.16
N PRO A 113 6.76 21.51 5.34
CA PRO A 113 6.73 20.49 6.39
C PRO A 113 5.32 20.01 6.76
N ALA A 114 4.34 20.92 6.79
CA ALA A 114 2.94 20.58 7.08
C ALA A 114 2.32 19.61 6.07
N ARG A 115 2.86 19.50 4.86
CA ARG A 115 2.37 18.59 3.81
C ARG A 115 3.10 17.24 3.78
N GLN A 116 4.20 17.09 4.52
CA GLN A 116 4.93 15.83 4.59
C GLN A 116 4.05 14.71 5.15
N ALA A 117 3.27 15.01 6.18
CA ALA A 117 2.31 14.07 6.78
C ALA A 117 1.27 13.56 5.76
N HIS A 118 0.84 14.40 4.81
CA HIS A 118 -0.09 13.96 3.76
C HIS A 118 0.52 12.90 2.85
N VAL A 119 1.80 13.05 2.50
CA VAL A 119 2.53 12.07 1.67
C VAL A 119 2.71 10.74 2.42
N GLU A 120 3.00 10.79 3.70
CA GLU A 120 3.11 9.58 4.54
C GLU A 120 1.78 8.83 4.62
N VAL A 121 0.66 9.56 4.79
CA VAL A 121 -0.70 9.02 4.75
C VAL A 121 -0.99 8.35 3.41
N ILE A 122 -0.65 9.00 2.30
CA ILE A 122 -0.85 8.49 0.94
C ILE A 122 -0.01 7.21 0.72
N ARG A 123 1.27 7.20 1.14
CA ARG A 123 2.14 6.03 1.02
C ARG A 123 1.63 4.85 1.83
N PHE A 124 1.21 5.12 3.08
CA PHE A 124 0.61 4.10 3.92
C PHE A 124 -0.65 3.50 3.28
N ALA A 125 -1.53 4.35 2.77
CA ALA A 125 -2.76 3.89 2.12
C ALA A 125 -2.48 3.06 0.87
N ALA A 126 -1.53 3.47 0.03
CA ALA A 126 -1.11 2.72 -1.15
C ALA A 126 -0.59 1.33 -0.78
N ALA A 127 0.31 1.23 0.19
CA ALA A 127 0.88 -0.03 0.65
C ALA A 127 -0.19 -1.00 1.18
N ASN A 128 -1.22 -0.48 1.83
CA ASN A 128 -2.33 -1.26 2.39
C ASN A 128 -3.53 -1.38 1.45
N ARG A 129 -3.42 -0.87 0.21
CA ARG A 129 -4.50 -0.87 -0.79
C ARG A 129 -5.78 -0.22 -0.30
N LEU A 130 -5.65 0.90 0.40
CA LEU A 130 -6.76 1.68 0.95
C LEU A 130 -7.01 2.93 0.12
N LEU A 131 -8.28 3.28 -0.05
CA LEU A 131 -8.66 4.54 -0.66
C LEU A 131 -8.26 5.71 0.24
N VAL A 132 -7.86 6.81 -0.40
CA VAL A 132 -7.52 8.07 0.28
C VAL A 132 -8.55 9.12 -0.08
N GLU A 133 -9.02 9.84 0.93
CA GLU A 133 -9.75 11.08 0.75
C GLU A 133 -8.75 12.22 0.72
N LEU A 134 -8.75 12.99 -0.37
CA LEU A 134 -7.86 14.12 -0.59
C LEU A 134 -8.65 15.42 -0.66
N ASP A 135 -8.24 16.42 0.11
CA ASP A 135 -8.65 17.80 -0.11
C ASP A 135 -7.66 18.44 -1.09
N TYR A 136 -8.17 18.84 -2.25
CA TYR A 136 -7.37 19.31 -3.38
C TYR A 136 -7.81 20.68 -3.87
N GLY A 137 -6.86 21.62 -3.92
CA GLY A 137 -7.06 22.95 -4.51
C GLY A 137 -6.72 22.93 -6.01
N ASP A 138 -7.62 23.43 -6.85
CA ASP A 138 -7.33 23.62 -8.29
C ASP A 138 -6.53 24.90 -8.56
N VAL A 139 -6.34 25.21 -9.86
CA VAL A 139 -5.60 26.41 -10.30
C VAL A 139 -6.34 27.70 -9.93
N GLU A 140 -7.66 27.64 -9.85
CA GLU A 140 -8.56 28.77 -9.58
C GLU A 140 -8.81 28.94 -8.07
N GLY A 141 -8.19 28.09 -7.25
CA GLY A 141 -8.37 28.11 -5.79
C GLY A 141 -9.65 27.43 -5.30
N GLN A 142 -10.38 26.74 -6.18
CA GLN A 142 -11.52 25.94 -5.76
C GLN A 142 -11.05 24.68 -5.05
N ARG A 143 -11.66 24.39 -3.91
CA ARG A 143 -11.38 23.18 -3.14
C ARG A 143 -12.35 22.09 -3.51
N THR A 144 -11.82 20.90 -3.74
CA THR A 144 -12.61 19.70 -4.02
C THR A 144 -12.11 18.56 -3.15
N THR A 145 -13.04 17.79 -2.59
CA THR A 145 -12.71 16.52 -1.92
C THR A 145 -12.83 15.38 -2.93
N ARG A 146 -11.81 14.51 -2.98
CA ARG A 146 -11.71 13.39 -3.91
C ARG A 146 -11.42 12.11 -3.16
N ILE A 147 -12.05 11.02 -3.56
CA ILE A 147 -11.71 9.67 -3.10
C ILE A 147 -10.90 9.01 -4.21
N VAL A 148 -9.66 8.60 -3.89
CA VAL A 148 -8.71 8.14 -4.90
C VAL A 148 -8.01 6.83 -4.50
N GLU A 149 -7.63 6.05 -5.52
CA GLU A 149 -6.68 4.96 -5.44
C GLU A 149 -5.28 5.53 -5.71
N PRO A 150 -4.34 5.56 -4.76
CA PRO A 150 -3.00 6.11 -4.97
C PRO A 150 -2.06 5.08 -5.61
N TYR A 151 -1.33 5.48 -6.66
CA TYR A 151 -0.46 4.56 -7.40
C TYR A 151 1.02 4.93 -7.42
N SER A 152 1.37 6.16 -7.78
CA SER A 152 2.77 6.57 -7.88
C SER A 152 2.98 8.06 -7.64
N LEU A 153 4.19 8.39 -7.18
CA LEU A 153 4.70 9.77 -7.19
C LEU A 153 5.75 9.89 -8.28
N ARG A 154 5.62 10.90 -9.13
CA ARG A 154 6.54 11.14 -10.22
C ARG A 154 6.98 12.60 -10.28
N ARG A 155 8.24 12.80 -10.65
CA ARG A 155 8.80 14.13 -10.91
C ARG A 155 8.72 14.42 -12.41
N THR A 156 8.15 15.55 -12.78
CA THR A 156 8.16 16.07 -14.15
C THR A 156 9.52 16.68 -14.49
N GLN A 157 9.79 16.93 -15.76
CA GLN A 157 10.99 17.66 -16.20
C GLN A 157 11.05 19.09 -15.64
N ALA A 158 9.89 19.71 -15.37
CA ALA A 158 9.81 21.04 -14.75
C ALA A 158 10.06 21.00 -13.21
N GLY A 159 10.22 19.79 -12.62
CA GLY A 159 10.46 19.61 -11.19
C GLY A 159 9.18 19.45 -10.35
N ASP A 160 8.00 19.58 -10.94
CA ASP A 160 6.73 19.35 -10.23
C ASP A 160 6.59 17.89 -9.81
N ILE A 161 6.01 17.66 -8.65
CA ILE A 161 5.69 16.31 -8.18
C ILE A 161 4.20 16.02 -8.42
N ILE A 162 3.95 14.96 -9.16
CA ILE A 162 2.60 14.51 -9.52
C ILE A 162 2.30 13.21 -8.77
N LEU A 163 1.19 13.18 -8.06
CA LEU A 163 0.57 11.96 -7.53
C LEU A 163 -0.36 11.39 -8.60
N HIS A 164 -0.03 10.23 -9.14
CA HIS A 164 -0.90 9.49 -10.06
C HIS A 164 -1.90 8.66 -9.28
N THR A 165 -3.17 8.84 -9.61
CA THR A 165 -4.31 8.25 -8.91
C THR A 165 -5.38 7.80 -9.89
N HIS A 166 -6.29 6.94 -9.42
CA HIS A 166 -7.59 6.75 -10.05
C HIS A 166 -8.66 7.41 -9.16
N ASP A 167 -9.36 8.40 -9.68
CA ASP A 167 -10.46 9.10 -9.01
C ASP A 167 -11.72 8.22 -9.06
N VAL A 168 -12.14 7.71 -7.92
CA VAL A 168 -13.27 6.78 -7.82
C VAL A 168 -14.58 7.45 -8.23
N GLY A 169 -14.77 8.72 -7.86
CA GLY A 169 -16.00 9.46 -8.17
C GLY A 169 -16.15 9.79 -9.65
N LYS A 170 -15.04 9.97 -10.37
CA LYS A 170 -15.01 10.25 -11.81
C LYS A 170 -14.75 9.01 -12.65
N ASN A 171 -14.36 7.90 -11.99
CA ASN A 171 -13.92 6.65 -12.62
C ASN A 171 -12.86 6.88 -13.72
N ASP A 172 -11.87 7.72 -13.44
CA ASP A 172 -10.86 8.14 -14.40
C ASP A 172 -9.51 8.36 -13.72
N HIS A 173 -8.43 8.18 -14.51
CA HIS A 173 -7.08 8.49 -14.05
C HIS A 173 -6.88 9.99 -13.86
N ARG A 174 -6.18 10.37 -12.78
CA ARG A 174 -5.83 11.76 -12.47
C ARG A 174 -4.38 11.89 -12.00
N GLY A 175 -3.68 12.85 -12.60
CA GLY A 175 -2.42 13.36 -12.09
C GLY A 175 -2.71 14.57 -11.20
N LEU A 176 -2.44 14.46 -9.92
CA LEU A 176 -2.67 15.53 -8.94
C LEU A 176 -1.33 16.12 -8.52
N ARG A 177 -1.16 17.44 -8.65
CA ARG A 177 0.05 18.11 -8.14
C ARG A 177 0.11 18.02 -6.64
N LEU A 178 1.24 17.56 -6.13
CA LEU A 178 1.44 17.33 -4.69
C LEU A 178 1.36 18.62 -3.87
N ASP A 179 1.84 19.74 -4.43
CA ASP A 179 1.81 21.06 -3.81
C ASP A 179 0.39 21.66 -3.66
N ARG A 180 -0.62 21.04 -4.29
CA ARG A 180 -2.04 21.42 -4.21
C ARG A 180 -2.86 20.51 -3.32
N ILE A 181 -2.26 19.46 -2.75
CA ILE A 181 -2.93 18.61 -1.76
C ILE A 181 -2.88 19.34 -0.42
N GLU A 182 -4.04 19.70 0.09
CA GLU A 182 -4.22 20.45 1.34
C GLU A 182 -4.56 19.54 2.52
N GLY A 183 -5.07 18.33 2.24
CA GLY A 183 -5.40 17.30 3.24
C GLY A 183 -5.36 15.92 2.63
N ALA A 184 -5.03 14.93 3.45
CA ALA A 184 -5.09 13.53 3.09
C ALA A 184 -5.55 12.70 4.29
N ARG A 185 -6.56 11.86 4.10
CA ARG A 185 -7.11 10.96 5.12
C ARG A 185 -7.27 9.56 4.55
N VAL A 186 -6.77 8.57 5.26
CA VAL A 186 -6.98 7.16 4.91
C VAL A 186 -8.44 6.81 5.20
N THR A 187 -9.08 6.15 4.26
CA THR A 187 -10.41 5.57 4.48
C THR A 187 -10.28 4.12 4.98
N ASN A 188 -11.36 3.54 5.47
CA ASN A 188 -11.43 2.11 5.80
C ASN A 188 -11.88 1.24 4.62
N ARG A 189 -11.80 1.76 3.39
CA ARG A 189 -12.23 1.08 2.16
C ARG A 189 -11.02 0.61 1.38
N SER A 190 -10.94 -0.69 1.13
CA SER A 190 -9.91 -1.28 0.27
C SER A 190 -10.27 -1.15 -1.22
N PHE A 191 -9.24 -1.27 -2.07
CA PHE A 191 -9.40 -1.36 -3.51
C PHE A 191 -8.53 -2.49 -4.10
N THR A 192 -8.96 -3.04 -5.23
CA THR A 192 -8.14 -3.94 -6.03
C THR A 192 -7.33 -3.11 -7.03
N PRO A 193 -5.99 -3.17 -6.99
CA PRO A 193 -5.15 -2.34 -7.85
C PRO A 193 -5.40 -2.60 -9.34
N ARG A 194 -5.64 -1.54 -10.10
CA ARG A 194 -5.74 -1.54 -11.59
C ARG A 194 -4.39 -1.38 -12.24
N HIS A 195 -3.46 -0.75 -11.52
CA HIS A 195 -2.08 -0.49 -11.93
C HIS A 195 -1.12 -0.91 -10.85
N GLN A 196 0.14 -1.10 -11.21
CA GLN A 196 1.20 -1.34 -10.23
C GLN A 196 1.27 -0.16 -9.25
N ILE A 197 1.31 -0.49 -7.95
CA ILE A 197 1.55 0.51 -6.92
C ILE A 197 3.07 0.73 -6.83
N GLU A 198 3.51 1.90 -7.24
CA GLU A 198 4.93 2.29 -7.27
C GLU A 198 5.34 3.13 -6.06
N LEU A 199 4.37 3.47 -5.19
CA LEU A 199 4.63 4.21 -3.96
C LEU A 199 5.40 3.36 -2.96
N THR A 200 6.55 3.85 -2.53
CA THR A 200 7.34 3.18 -1.48
C THR A 200 6.61 3.27 -0.14
N PRO A 201 6.31 2.14 0.52
CA PRO A 201 5.45 2.14 1.70
C PRO A 201 6.11 2.68 2.97
N THR A 202 7.44 2.78 3.01
CA THR A 202 8.20 3.06 4.23
C THR A 202 9.30 4.08 4.01
N GLY A 203 9.64 4.78 5.10
CA GLY A 203 10.70 5.77 5.15
C GLY A 203 10.16 7.20 5.31
N PRO A 204 10.96 8.11 5.89
CA PRO A 204 10.52 9.46 6.16
C PRO A 204 10.37 10.28 4.87
N VAL A 205 9.49 11.28 4.94
CA VAL A 205 9.42 12.37 3.97
C VAL A 205 10.15 13.58 4.54
N ALA A 206 11.01 14.19 3.77
CA ALA A 206 11.78 15.36 4.18
C ALA A 206 11.68 16.47 3.13
N VAL A 207 11.94 17.71 3.54
CA VAL A 207 12.09 18.83 2.60
C VAL A 207 13.36 18.62 1.78
N ALA A 208 13.27 18.79 0.49
CA ALA A 208 14.45 18.83 -0.36
C ALA A 208 15.30 20.07 -0.02
N PRO A 209 16.63 19.95 -0.04
CA PRO A 209 17.50 21.11 0.17
C PRO A 209 17.35 22.16 -0.92
#